data_f5aa17311e99f9b2cb2673e23dcae104
#
_entry.id   f5aa17311e99f9b2cb2673e23dcae104
#
_cell.length_a   1.000
_cell.length_b   1.000
_cell.length_c   1.000
_cell.angle_alpha   90.00
_cell.angle_beta   90.00
_cell.angle_gamma   90.00
#
_symmetry.space_group_name_H-M   'P 1'
#
loop_
_entity.id
_entity.type
_entity.pdbx_description
1 polymer ?
#
loop_
_entity_poly.entity_id
_entity_poly.type
_entity_poly.pdbx_seq_one_letter_code
_entity_poly.pdbx_strand_id
1 'polypeptide(L)'
;MASLSDEISSRRTFAIISHPDAGKTTLTEKLLLYTGSIQTAGSVKGKSSAKHAVSDWMDIEKERGISVTSSVLQFTYNGACVNILDTPGHQDFSEDTYRTLMAADAAVMVIDGAKGVEAQTKKLFKVCTLRHIPIFTFVNKLDHEARDPFELMEEIESVLGINTYPMNWPIGSGRNFRGVFDRQTRRVIAFEGDGHANATKKVAEVEAELGDPSMDELIGEENHKNLMDDIELLDGAGDELDLDAVACGKLSPVSYTHLTLPTKA
;
A
#
# COMPACT_ATOMS: atom_id res chain seq x y z
N MET A 1 4.70 -34.70 8.83
CA MET A 1 3.52 -33.80 8.92
C MET A 1 3.93 -32.67 9.84
N ALA A 2 3.71 -31.42 9.43
CA ALA A 2 3.94 -30.28 10.31
C ALA A 2 3.00 -30.41 11.55
N SER A 3 3.45 -29.97 12.71
CA SER A 3 2.59 -29.94 13.89
C SER A 3 1.52 -28.86 13.73
N LEU A 4 0.41 -28.97 14.46
CA LEU A 4 -0.63 -27.94 14.46
C LEU A 4 -0.05 -26.56 14.87
N SER A 5 0.92 -26.56 15.80
CA SER A 5 1.63 -25.36 16.21
C SER A 5 2.43 -24.74 15.06
N ASP A 6 3.09 -25.56 14.24
CA ASP A 6 3.87 -25.08 13.11
C ASP A 6 2.95 -24.49 12.01
N GLU A 7 1.79 -25.12 11.80
CA GLU A 7 0.80 -24.58 10.85
C GLU A 7 0.21 -23.25 11.32
N ILE A 8 -0.12 -23.11 12.60
CA ILE A 8 -0.62 -21.86 13.16
C ILE A 8 0.44 -20.77 13.08
N SER A 9 1.68 -21.09 13.45
CA SER A 9 2.78 -20.11 13.43
C SER A 9 3.18 -19.66 12.01
N SER A 10 2.90 -20.47 10.99
CA SER A 10 3.18 -20.13 9.59
C SER A 10 2.09 -19.26 8.93
N ARG A 11 0.90 -19.12 9.54
CA ARG A 11 -0.19 -18.33 8.95
C ARG A 11 -0.09 -16.87 9.32
N ARG A 12 -0.44 -16.02 8.35
CA ARG A 12 -0.54 -14.56 8.51
C ARG A 12 -1.82 -14.11 7.83
N THR A 13 -2.66 -13.39 8.54
CA THR A 13 -3.94 -12.94 8.01
C THR A 13 -4.04 -11.42 8.16
N PHE A 14 -4.18 -10.71 7.07
CA PHE A 14 -4.41 -9.28 7.14
C PHE A 14 -5.61 -8.85 6.28
N ALA A 15 -6.27 -7.79 6.73
CA ALA A 15 -7.35 -7.17 6.00
C ALA A 15 -6.85 -5.92 5.25
N ILE A 16 -7.43 -5.62 4.11
CA ILE A 16 -7.16 -4.36 3.41
C ILE A 16 -8.37 -3.45 3.59
N ILE A 17 -8.14 -2.29 4.20
CA ILE A 17 -9.15 -1.26 4.47
C ILE A 17 -8.84 0.01 3.69
N SER A 18 -9.86 0.65 3.15
CA SER A 18 -9.70 1.92 2.43
C SER A 18 -11.02 2.63 2.21
N HIS A 19 -10.93 3.89 1.79
CA HIS A 19 -12.03 4.55 1.10
C HIS A 19 -12.23 3.93 -0.30
N PRO A 20 -13.44 3.94 -0.88
CA PRO A 20 -13.66 3.56 -2.27
C PRO A 20 -12.69 4.28 -3.21
N ASP A 21 -12.22 3.60 -4.25
CA ASP A 21 -11.29 4.11 -5.25
C ASP A 21 -9.85 4.46 -4.77
N ALA A 22 -9.49 4.23 -3.50
CA ALA A 22 -8.11 4.45 -3.03
C ALA A 22 -7.08 3.46 -3.62
N GLY A 23 -7.54 2.37 -4.26
CA GLY A 23 -6.69 1.39 -4.92
C GLY A 23 -6.59 0.04 -4.22
N LYS A 24 -7.55 -0.28 -3.32
CA LYS A 24 -7.60 -1.54 -2.58
C LYS A 24 -7.52 -2.76 -3.50
N THR A 25 -8.42 -2.90 -4.45
CA THR A 25 -8.47 -4.03 -5.40
C THR A 25 -7.19 -4.09 -6.24
N THR A 26 -6.62 -2.94 -6.61
CA THR A 26 -5.35 -2.88 -7.33
C THR A 26 -4.20 -3.44 -6.49
N LEU A 27 -4.15 -3.11 -5.20
CA LEU A 27 -3.15 -3.65 -4.27
C LEU A 27 -3.29 -5.17 -4.14
N THR A 28 -4.51 -5.66 -3.92
CA THR A 28 -4.81 -7.09 -3.83
C THR A 28 -4.35 -7.86 -5.07
N GLU A 29 -4.72 -7.38 -6.26
CA GLU A 29 -4.33 -8.00 -7.53
C GLU A 29 -2.80 -7.99 -7.75
N LYS A 30 -2.11 -6.92 -7.34
CA LYS A 30 -0.65 -6.84 -7.41
C LYS A 30 0.03 -7.82 -6.47
N LEU A 31 -0.43 -7.94 -5.24
CA LEU A 31 0.11 -8.92 -4.30
C LEU A 31 -0.03 -10.34 -4.84
N LEU A 32 -1.19 -10.70 -5.40
CA LEU A 32 -1.41 -12.00 -6.03
C LEU A 32 -0.53 -12.22 -7.26
N LEU A 33 -0.30 -11.18 -8.06
CA LEU A 33 0.58 -11.24 -9.23
C LEU A 33 2.05 -11.45 -8.83
N TYR A 34 2.55 -10.68 -7.86
CA TYR A 34 3.96 -10.79 -7.41
C TYR A 34 4.27 -12.11 -6.73
N THR A 35 3.29 -12.71 -6.08
CA THR A 35 3.44 -14.03 -5.46
C THR A 35 3.24 -15.18 -6.45
N GLY A 36 2.93 -14.87 -7.72
CA GLY A 36 2.70 -15.88 -8.76
C GLY A 36 1.37 -16.63 -8.63
N SER A 37 0.48 -16.20 -7.73
CA SER A 37 -0.84 -16.83 -7.53
C SER A 37 -1.79 -16.57 -8.69
N ILE A 38 -1.58 -15.50 -9.43
CA ILE A 38 -2.23 -15.20 -10.69
C ILE A 38 -1.19 -14.87 -11.77
N GLN A 39 -1.48 -15.20 -13.03
CA GLN A 39 -0.58 -14.91 -14.14
C GLN A 39 -0.76 -13.52 -14.74
N THR A 40 -1.94 -12.92 -14.56
CA THR A 40 -2.28 -11.58 -15.04
C THR A 40 -3.26 -10.94 -14.08
N ALA A 41 -2.94 -9.73 -13.62
CA ALA A 41 -3.85 -8.94 -12.80
C ALA A 41 -5.06 -8.45 -13.62
N GLY A 42 -6.24 -8.48 -13.00
CA GLY A 42 -7.47 -7.94 -13.58
C GLY A 42 -7.54 -6.42 -13.45
N SER A 43 -8.41 -5.78 -14.23
CA SER A 43 -8.66 -4.33 -14.17
C SER A 43 -10.03 -4.03 -13.60
N VAL A 44 -10.10 -3.04 -12.70
CA VAL A 44 -11.35 -2.56 -12.09
C VAL A 44 -12.08 -1.56 -12.99
N LYS A 45 -11.37 -0.84 -13.84
CA LYS A 45 -11.93 0.21 -14.71
C LYS A 45 -11.78 -0.15 -16.18
N GLY A 46 -12.89 -0.40 -16.86
CA GLY A 46 -12.95 -0.49 -18.31
C GLY A 46 -14.07 -1.39 -18.82
N LYS A 47 -15.05 -0.80 -19.50
CA LYS A 47 -16.13 -1.55 -20.20
C LYS A 47 -15.63 -2.51 -21.29
N SER A 48 -14.33 -2.57 -21.57
CA SER A 48 -13.72 -3.37 -22.63
C SER A 48 -12.60 -4.30 -22.19
N SER A 49 -12.26 -4.41 -20.91
CA SER A 49 -11.21 -5.33 -20.47
C SER A 49 -11.78 -6.74 -20.33
N ALA A 50 -11.21 -7.70 -21.06
CA ALA A 50 -11.63 -9.08 -21.08
C ALA A 50 -11.32 -9.88 -19.79
N LYS A 51 -10.70 -9.26 -18.77
CA LYS A 51 -10.39 -9.87 -17.46
C LYS A 51 -10.76 -8.91 -16.34
N HIS A 52 -11.72 -9.31 -15.53
CA HIS A 52 -12.06 -8.68 -14.26
C HIS A 52 -11.07 -9.09 -13.17
N ALA A 53 -11.03 -8.33 -12.08
CA ALA A 53 -10.23 -8.65 -10.90
C ALA A 53 -10.66 -10.01 -10.31
N VAL A 54 -9.70 -10.79 -9.80
CA VAL A 54 -9.98 -12.09 -9.21
C VAL A 54 -10.77 -11.95 -7.91
N SER A 55 -10.62 -10.82 -7.22
CA SER A 55 -11.40 -10.47 -6.03
C SER A 55 -12.87 -10.20 -6.32
N ASP A 56 -13.21 -9.75 -7.55
CA ASP A 56 -14.56 -9.38 -7.96
C ASP A 56 -15.20 -10.55 -8.73
N TRP A 57 -15.65 -11.56 -8.01
CA TRP A 57 -16.18 -12.79 -8.62
C TRP A 57 -17.69 -12.77 -8.92
N MET A 58 -18.46 -11.89 -8.26
CA MET A 58 -19.88 -11.72 -8.50
C MET A 58 -20.16 -10.86 -9.73
N ASP A 59 -21.22 -11.16 -10.48
CA ASP A 59 -21.58 -10.39 -11.67
C ASP A 59 -21.93 -8.94 -11.34
N ILE A 60 -22.54 -8.67 -10.19
CA ILE A 60 -22.85 -7.33 -9.71
C ILE A 60 -21.58 -6.50 -9.40
N GLU A 61 -20.50 -7.15 -8.93
CA GLU A 61 -19.21 -6.53 -8.69
C GLU A 61 -18.54 -6.12 -10.01
N LYS A 62 -18.62 -7.02 -11.00
CA LYS A 62 -18.12 -6.77 -12.36
C LYS A 62 -18.86 -5.64 -13.07
N GLU A 63 -20.18 -5.55 -12.90
CA GLU A 63 -20.99 -4.49 -13.51
C GLU A 63 -20.78 -3.14 -12.86
N ARG A 64 -20.64 -3.10 -11.53
CA ARG A 64 -20.48 -1.87 -10.76
C ARG A 64 -19.02 -1.42 -10.62
N GLY A 65 -18.05 -2.34 -10.80
CA GLY A 65 -16.62 -2.09 -10.58
C GLY A 65 -16.28 -1.80 -9.11
N ILE A 66 -17.05 -2.36 -8.18
CA ILE A 66 -16.85 -2.24 -6.73
C ILE A 66 -17.00 -3.60 -6.08
N SER A 67 -16.15 -3.92 -5.10
CA SER A 67 -16.30 -5.13 -4.29
C SER A 67 -17.51 -5.00 -3.36
N VAL A 68 -18.42 -5.96 -3.41
CA VAL A 68 -19.66 -5.99 -2.63
C VAL A 68 -19.56 -6.98 -1.47
N THR A 69 -18.81 -8.07 -1.65
CA THR A 69 -18.61 -9.10 -0.64
C THR A 69 -17.18 -9.18 -0.17
N SER A 70 -16.98 -9.63 1.08
CA SER A 70 -15.65 -9.95 1.57
C SER A 70 -15.15 -11.23 0.94
N SER A 71 -13.95 -11.22 0.38
CA SER A 71 -13.30 -12.41 -0.16
C SER A 71 -12.02 -12.74 0.61
N VAL A 72 -11.69 -14.04 0.67
CA VAL A 72 -10.44 -14.50 1.26
C VAL A 72 -9.54 -15.00 0.14
N LEU A 73 -8.39 -14.38 -0.01
CA LEU A 73 -7.39 -14.74 -0.99
C LEU A 73 -6.16 -15.29 -0.27
N GLN A 74 -5.63 -16.41 -0.73
CA GLN A 74 -4.53 -17.09 -0.05
C GLN A 74 -3.37 -17.32 -1.01
N PHE A 75 -2.16 -17.12 -0.51
CA PHE A 75 -0.92 -17.43 -1.22
C PHE A 75 0.21 -17.79 -0.24
N THR A 76 1.29 -18.34 -0.78
CA THR A 76 2.49 -18.61 0.01
C THR A 76 3.57 -17.58 -0.32
N TYR A 77 4.18 -17.00 0.71
CA TYR A 77 5.28 -16.06 0.58
C TYR A 77 6.32 -16.29 1.69
N ASN A 78 7.58 -16.46 1.32
CA ASN A 78 8.69 -16.73 2.24
C ASN A 78 8.38 -17.83 3.28
N GLY A 79 7.72 -18.89 2.85
CA GLY A 79 7.35 -20.03 3.71
C GLY A 79 6.12 -19.79 4.61
N ALA A 80 5.57 -18.59 4.63
CA ALA A 80 4.34 -18.30 5.32
C ALA A 80 3.10 -18.48 4.42
N CYS A 81 2.01 -18.95 4.99
CA CYS A 81 0.70 -18.98 4.36
C CYS A 81 0.00 -17.65 4.65
N VAL A 82 -0.10 -16.81 3.66
CA VAL A 82 -0.67 -15.46 3.78
C VAL A 82 -2.11 -15.46 3.31
N ASN A 83 -3.02 -14.94 4.14
CA ASN A 83 -4.43 -14.75 3.81
C ASN A 83 -4.71 -13.24 3.73
N ILE A 84 -5.25 -12.80 2.60
CA ILE A 84 -5.78 -11.45 2.44
C ILE A 84 -7.28 -11.50 2.62
N LEU A 85 -7.80 -10.72 3.55
CA LEU A 85 -9.22 -10.46 3.70
C LEU A 85 -9.55 -9.20 2.91
N ASP A 86 -10.04 -9.35 1.70
CA ASP A 86 -10.48 -8.24 0.87
C ASP A 86 -11.86 -7.79 1.33
N THR A 87 -11.95 -6.57 1.86
CA THR A 87 -13.17 -6.02 2.45
C THR A 87 -13.88 -5.09 1.47
N PRO A 88 -15.23 -5.05 1.45
CA PRO A 88 -15.94 -4.04 0.67
C PRO A 88 -15.55 -2.63 1.09
N GLY A 89 -15.18 -1.77 0.13
CA GLY A 89 -14.82 -0.37 0.39
C GLY A 89 -16.02 0.55 0.57
N HIS A 90 -17.21 0.13 0.15
CA HIS A 90 -18.41 0.96 0.15
C HIS A 90 -19.09 1.02 1.53
N GLN A 91 -19.68 2.17 1.88
CA GLN A 91 -20.30 2.39 3.20
C GLN A 91 -21.46 1.45 3.50
N ASP A 92 -22.18 1.01 2.47
CA ASP A 92 -23.36 0.14 2.59
C ASP A 92 -23.03 -1.27 3.11
N PHE A 93 -21.75 -1.68 3.03
CA PHE A 93 -21.28 -3.01 3.44
C PHE A 93 -20.45 -2.99 4.73
N SER A 94 -20.64 -1.98 5.57
CA SER A 94 -19.81 -1.77 6.77
C SER A 94 -19.91 -2.92 7.79
N GLU A 95 -21.06 -3.59 7.92
CA GLU A 95 -21.22 -4.69 8.87
C GLU A 95 -20.37 -5.91 8.49
N ASP A 96 -20.35 -6.29 7.22
CA ASP A 96 -19.54 -7.41 6.72
C ASP A 96 -18.04 -7.09 6.85
N THR A 97 -17.66 -5.82 6.60
CA THR A 97 -16.30 -5.36 6.83
C THR A 97 -15.90 -5.48 8.29
N TYR A 98 -16.77 -5.12 9.23
CA TYR A 98 -16.48 -5.25 10.66
C TYR A 98 -16.33 -6.69 11.10
N ARG A 99 -17.16 -7.59 10.59
CA ARG A 99 -17.04 -9.04 10.86
C ARG A 99 -15.75 -9.61 10.31
N THR A 100 -15.37 -9.22 9.10
CA THR A 100 -14.13 -9.65 8.44
C THR A 100 -12.90 -9.19 9.21
N LEU A 101 -12.88 -7.94 9.68
CA LEU A 101 -11.79 -7.41 10.49
C LEU A 101 -11.56 -8.16 11.81
N MET A 102 -12.59 -8.83 12.34
CA MET A 102 -12.43 -9.66 13.56
C MET A 102 -11.55 -10.89 13.34
N ALA A 103 -11.36 -11.32 12.12
CA ALA A 103 -10.52 -12.46 11.75
C ALA A 103 -9.11 -12.06 11.31
N ALA A 104 -8.77 -10.76 11.30
CA ALA A 104 -7.49 -10.25 10.86
C ALA A 104 -6.49 -10.10 12.01
N ASP A 105 -5.24 -10.50 11.77
CA ASP A 105 -4.10 -10.28 12.67
C ASP A 105 -3.54 -8.86 12.53
N ALA A 106 -3.71 -8.26 11.35
CA ALA A 106 -3.28 -6.90 11.03
C ALA A 106 -4.18 -6.29 9.95
N ALA A 107 -4.11 -4.97 9.75
CA ALA A 107 -4.79 -4.28 8.68
C ALA A 107 -3.81 -3.45 7.84
N VAL A 108 -4.00 -3.45 6.53
CA VAL A 108 -3.35 -2.53 5.60
C VAL A 108 -4.36 -1.45 5.23
N MET A 109 -4.08 -0.23 5.65
CA MET A 109 -4.90 0.94 5.37
C MET A 109 -4.38 1.63 4.11
N VAL A 110 -5.18 1.65 3.04
CA VAL A 110 -4.80 2.30 1.78
C VAL A 110 -5.39 3.70 1.72
N ILE A 111 -4.52 4.68 1.51
CA ILE A 111 -4.83 6.11 1.41
C ILE A 111 -4.49 6.60 0.00
N ASP A 112 -5.34 7.43 -0.57
CA ASP A 112 -5.08 8.17 -1.81
C ASP A 112 -4.18 9.38 -1.50
N GLY A 113 -2.99 9.45 -2.11
CA GLY A 113 -2.01 10.51 -1.85
C GLY A 113 -2.49 11.92 -2.16
N ALA A 114 -3.45 12.07 -3.07
CA ALA A 114 -4.05 13.37 -3.37
C ALA A 114 -5.14 13.78 -2.37
N LYS A 115 -5.87 12.80 -1.81
CA LYS A 115 -7.06 13.05 -0.98
C LYS A 115 -6.79 12.99 0.53
N GLY A 116 -5.76 12.22 0.95
CA GLY A 116 -5.46 12.00 2.37
C GLY A 116 -6.48 11.08 3.06
N VAL A 117 -6.75 11.34 4.34
CA VAL A 117 -7.58 10.49 5.20
C VAL A 117 -9.06 10.77 5.02
N GLU A 118 -9.74 9.93 4.25
CA GLU A 118 -11.14 10.07 3.91
C GLU A 118 -12.09 9.46 4.97
N ALA A 119 -13.38 9.81 4.93
CA ALA A 119 -14.36 9.50 5.96
C ALA A 119 -14.52 7.99 6.25
N GLN A 120 -14.49 7.13 5.21
CA GLN A 120 -14.61 5.69 5.40
C GLN A 120 -13.36 5.11 6.06
N THR A 121 -12.18 5.60 5.68
CA THR A 121 -10.90 5.22 6.31
C THR A 121 -10.94 5.50 7.80
N LYS A 122 -11.43 6.69 8.24
CA LYS A 122 -11.59 7.05 9.66
C LYS A 122 -12.48 6.08 10.42
N LYS A 123 -13.60 5.65 9.81
CA LYS A 123 -14.52 4.69 10.44
C LYS A 123 -13.87 3.32 10.64
N LEU A 124 -13.20 2.81 9.60
CA LEU A 124 -12.55 1.51 9.64
C LEU A 124 -11.34 1.51 10.57
N PHE A 125 -10.56 2.59 10.59
CA PHE A 125 -9.48 2.80 11.54
C PHE A 125 -9.96 2.67 13.00
N LYS A 126 -11.06 3.33 13.36
CA LYS A 126 -11.64 3.23 14.71
C LYS A 126 -11.98 1.80 15.09
N VAL A 127 -12.47 0.99 14.15
CA VAL A 127 -12.76 -0.41 14.39
C VAL A 127 -11.48 -1.20 14.67
N CYS A 128 -10.43 -0.98 13.89
CA CYS A 128 -9.12 -1.61 14.11
C CYS A 128 -8.54 -1.24 15.47
N THR A 129 -8.59 0.06 15.84
CA THR A 129 -8.10 0.55 17.13
C THR A 129 -8.85 -0.07 18.31
N LEU A 130 -10.19 -0.13 18.24
CA LEU A 130 -11.02 -0.77 19.28
C LEU A 130 -10.72 -2.25 19.46
N ARG A 131 -10.16 -2.90 18.45
CA ARG A 131 -9.80 -4.31 18.44
C ARG A 131 -8.30 -4.55 18.65
N HIS A 132 -7.52 -3.50 18.85
CA HIS A 132 -6.05 -3.58 18.94
C HIS A 132 -5.39 -4.26 17.73
N ILE A 133 -5.96 -4.08 16.54
CA ILE A 133 -5.41 -4.61 15.29
C ILE A 133 -4.30 -3.67 14.84
N PRO A 134 -3.04 -4.13 14.68
CA PRO A 134 -1.95 -3.33 14.13
C PRO A 134 -2.28 -2.83 12.73
N ILE A 135 -1.90 -1.58 12.43
CA ILE A 135 -2.22 -0.94 11.15
C ILE A 135 -0.95 -0.54 10.43
N PHE A 136 -0.85 -0.96 9.17
CA PHE A 136 0.16 -0.51 8.21
C PHE A 136 -0.51 0.45 7.23
N THR A 137 0.05 1.62 7.04
CA THR A 137 -0.49 2.63 6.13
C THR A 137 0.21 2.55 4.78
N PHE A 138 -0.57 2.58 3.72
CA PHE A 138 -0.10 2.51 2.35
C PHE A 138 -0.63 3.71 1.56
N VAL A 139 0.23 4.70 1.30
CA VAL A 139 -0.11 5.89 0.53
C VAL A 139 0.10 5.59 -0.95
N ASN A 140 -0.98 5.58 -1.71
CA ASN A 140 -1.04 5.14 -3.09
C ASN A 140 -1.29 6.31 -4.05
N LYS A 141 -1.10 6.06 -5.34
CA LYS A 141 -1.35 6.97 -6.47
C LYS A 141 -0.41 8.16 -6.54
N LEU A 142 0.85 7.96 -6.20
CA LEU A 142 1.88 8.99 -6.35
C LEU A 142 2.26 9.28 -7.82
N ASP A 143 1.76 8.48 -8.76
CA ASP A 143 1.75 8.76 -10.21
C ASP A 143 0.81 9.89 -10.62
N HIS A 144 -0.03 10.34 -9.70
CA HIS A 144 -0.83 11.56 -9.81
C HIS A 144 -0.25 12.63 -8.88
N GLU A 145 -0.61 13.89 -9.08
CA GLU A 145 -0.23 14.95 -8.15
C GLU A 145 -0.76 14.61 -6.76
N ALA A 146 0.16 14.37 -5.84
CA ALA A 146 -0.12 14.06 -4.46
C ALA A 146 0.19 15.28 -3.57
N ARG A 147 -0.36 15.26 -2.37
CA ARG A 147 -0.02 16.22 -1.33
C ARG A 147 1.39 15.94 -0.81
N ASP A 148 1.96 16.92 -0.14
CA ASP A 148 3.26 16.77 0.51
C ASP A 148 3.28 15.56 1.47
N PRO A 149 4.32 14.70 1.43
CA PRO A 149 4.39 13.51 2.28
C PRO A 149 4.39 13.81 3.77
N PHE A 150 5.02 14.91 4.21
CA PHE A 150 5.00 15.33 5.61
C PHE A 150 3.60 15.77 6.05
N GLU A 151 2.89 16.54 5.21
CA GLU A 151 1.50 16.92 5.47
C GLU A 151 0.57 15.70 5.56
N LEU A 152 0.79 14.68 4.73
CA LEU A 152 0.01 13.44 4.80
C LEU A 152 0.28 12.67 6.10
N MET A 153 1.53 12.61 6.56
CA MET A 153 1.86 12.00 7.85
C MET A 153 1.23 12.77 9.01
N GLU A 154 1.35 14.10 9.02
CA GLU A 154 0.72 14.95 10.04
C GLU A 154 -0.81 14.77 10.08
N GLU A 155 -1.45 14.67 8.90
CA GLU A 155 -2.89 14.39 8.83
C GLU A 155 -3.24 13.01 9.40
N ILE A 156 -2.47 11.96 9.06
CA ILE A 156 -2.67 10.62 9.62
C ILE A 156 -2.57 10.66 11.14
N GLU A 157 -1.56 11.30 11.68
CA GLU A 157 -1.33 11.40 13.11
C GLU A 157 -2.41 12.22 13.83
N SER A 158 -2.72 13.41 13.31
CA SER A 158 -3.70 14.31 13.93
C SER A 158 -5.13 13.78 13.85
N VAL A 159 -5.49 13.17 12.72
CA VAL A 159 -6.86 12.71 12.46
C VAL A 159 -7.15 11.36 13.07
N LEU A 160 -6.16 10.46 13.06
CA LEU A 160 -6.31 9.08 13.54
C LEU A 160 -5.78 8.90 14.96
N GLY A 161 -4.89 9.76 15.43
CA GLY A 161 -4.30 9.66 16.77
C GLY A 161 -3.31 8.51 16.91
N ILE A 162 -2.57 8.20 15.85
CA ILE A 162 -1.53 7.15 15.80
C ILE A 162 -0.24 7.77 15.27
N ASN A 163 0.89 7.44 15.87
CA ASN A 163 2.18 7.88 15.35
C ASN A 163 2.49 7.18 14.03
N THR A 164 3.29 7.82 13.18
CA THR A 164 3.70 7.27 11.89
C THR A 164 5.21 7.08 11.83
N TYR A 165 5.64 6.06 11.06
CA TYR A 165 7.05 5.85 10.71
C TYR A 165 7.16 5.57 9.21
N PRO A 166 7.78 6.44 8.41
CA PRO A 166 7.95 6.21 6.99
C PRO A 166 8.99 5.11 6.73
N MET A 167 8.54 4.01 6.13
CA MET A 167 9.39 2.89 5.73
C MET A 167 10.20 3.22 4.49
N ASN A 168 9.60 3.96 3.57
CA ASN A 168 10.21 4.51 2.39
C ASN A 168 9.78 5.96 2.19
N TRP A 169 10.48 6.69 1.32
CA TRP A 169 10.16 8.07 1.00
C TRP A 169 9.96 8.26 -0.50
N PRO A 170 8.93 8.97 -0.95
CA PRO A 170 8.66 9.16 -2.36
C PRO A 170 9.65 10.16 -2.97
N ILE A 171 10.01 9.92 -4.22
CA ILE A 171 10.89 10.78 -5.01
C ILE A 171 10.04 11.49 -6.06
N GLY A 172 9.61 12.69 -5.73
CA GLY A 172 8.67 13.45 -6.54
C GLY A 172 7.23 12.92 -6.48
N SER A 173 6.33 13.55 -7.24
CA SER A 173 4.93 13.14 -7.39
C SER A 173 4.40 13.48 -8.78
N GLY A 174 3.28 12.86 -9.17
CA GLY A 174 2.68 13.07 -10.47
C GLY A 174 3.63 12.73 -11.61
N ARG A 175 3.81 13.65 -12.55
CA ARG A 175 4.72 13.48 -13.70
C ARG A 175 6.20 13.42 -13.29
N ASN A 176 6.53 13.96 -12.13
CA ASN A 176 7.88 13.99 -11.59
C ASN A 176 8.17 12.81 -10.67
N PHE A 177 7.22 11.90 -10.47
CA PHE A 177 7.43 10.71 -9.66
C PHE A 177 8.48 9.81 -10.32
N ARG A 178 9.60 9.57 -9.63
CA ARG A 178 10.75 8.80 -10.13
C ARG A 178 10.92 7.47 -9.42
N GLY A 179 10.35 7.31 -8.24
CA GLY A 179 10.51 6.11 -7.45
C GLY A 179 10.35 6.38 -5.97
N VAL A 180 10.93 5.51 -5.17
CA VAL A 180 10.96 5.63 -3.71
C VAL A 180 12.36 5.37 -3.18
N PHE A 181 12.69 5.99 -2.07
CA PHE A 181 13.88 5.70 -1.28
C PHE A 181 13.49 4.79 -0.12
N ASP A 182 14.06 3.59 -0.04
CA ASP A 182 13.88 2.66 1.07
C ASP A 182 14.79 3.08 2.23
N ARG A 183 14.19 3.46 3.35
CA ARG A 183 14.92 3.93 4.54
C ARG A 183 15.64 2.82 5.28
N GLN A 184 15.17 1.58 5.20
CA GLN A 184 15.82 0.46 5.87
C GLN A 184 17.08 0.00 5.16
N THR A 185 17.00 -0.16 3.84
CA THR A 185 18.14 -0.59 3.03
C THR A 185 19.00 0.57 2.56
N ARG A 186 18.54 1.81 2.72
CA ARG A 186 19.19 3.05 2.23
C ARG A 186 19.39 3.04 0.71
N ARG A 187 18.43 2.48 -0.03
CA ARG A 187 18.48 2.30 -1.49
C ARG A 187 17.37 3.06 -2.18
N VAL A 188 17.69 3.57 -3.34
CA VAL A 188 16.70 4.14 -4.26
C VAL A 188 16.13 3.04 -5.14
N ILE A 189 14.82 2.94 -5.19
CA ILE A 189 14.08 2.10 -6.12
C ILE A 189 13.47 3.04 -7.17
N ALA A 190 14.20 3.23 -8.27
CA ALA A 190 13.75 4.11 -9.35
C ALA A 190 12.80 3.37 -10.30
N PHE A 191 11.82 4.10 -10.84
CA PHE A 191 10.86 3.58 -11.80
C PHE A 191 11.19 4.09 -13.21
N GLU A 192 11.58 3.20 -14.12
CA GLU A 192 11.75 3.55 -15.52
C GLU A 192 10.39 3.82 -16.19
N GLY A 193 10.20 5.01 -16.73
CA GLY A 193 9.03 5.33 -17.53
C GLY A 193 9.06 6.78 -18.01
N ASP A 194 8.68 7.00 -19.27
CA ASP A 194 8.50 8.31 -19.88
C ASP A 194 7.26 9.02 -19.30
N GLY A 195 7.23 9.35 -18.00
CA GLY A 195 6.23 10.24 -17.41
C GLY A 195 4.75 9.95 -17.69
N HIS A 196 4.43 8.86 -18.35
CA HIS A 196 3.08 8.41 -18.62
C HIS A 196 2.75 7.17 -17.79
N ALA A 197 1.60 7.17 -17.16
CA ALA A 197 0.99 6.24 -16.20
C ALA A 197 0.95 4.74 -16.59
N ASN A 198 1.97 4.22 -17.26
CA ASN A 198 2.02 2.85 -17.78
C ASN A 198 3.32 2.12 -17.44
N ALA A 199 3.91 2.37 -16.27
CA ALA A 199 5.06 1.57 -15.81
C ALA A 199 4.62 0.12 -15.52
N THR A 200 4.46 -0.65 -16.59
CA THR A 200 4.07 -2.07 -16.57
C THR A 200 5.27 -3.01 -16.45
N LYS A 201 6.49 -2.48 -16.43
CA LYS A 201 7.70 -3.27 -16.31
C LYS A 201 8.22 -3.23 -14.89
N LYS A 202 8.74 -4.38 -14.44
CA LYS A 202 9.58 -4.44 -13.24
C LYS A 202 10.71 -3.44 -13.46
N VAL A 203 10.74 -2.41 -12.64
CA VAL A 203 11.76 -1.38 -12.72
C VAL A 203 13.09 -2.01 -12.34
N ALA A 204 14.14 -1.62 -13.00
CA ALA A 204 15.48 -1.93 -12.53
C ALA A 204 15.64 -1.26 -11.16
N GLU A 205 15.81 -2.06 -10.13
CA GLU A 205 16.28 -1.57 -8.83
C GLU A 205 17.71 -1.08 -9.05
N VAL A 206 17.89 0.23 -9.07
CA VAL A 206 19.23 0.81 -9.09
C VAL A 206 19.63 1.01 -7.65
N GLU A 207 20.61 0.23 -7.22
CA GLU A 207 21.24 0.39 -5.92
C GLU A 207 22.19 1.60 -5.99
N ALA A 208 21.73 2.75 -5.53
CA ALA A 208 22.56 3.92 -5.37
C ALA A 208 22.52 4.40 -3.91
N GLU A 209 23.69 4.77 -3.37
CA GLU A 209 23.77 5.41 -2.06
C GLU A 209 23.30 6.86 -2.16
N LEU A 210 22.70 7.36 -1.08
CA LEU A 210 22.38 8.77 -0.95
C LEU A 210 23.71 9.57 -1.04
N GLY A 211 23.83 10.47 -1.99
CA GLY A 211 25.06 11.23 -2.24
C GLY A 211 25.93 10.72 -3.37
N ASP A 212 25.57 9.63 -4.03
CA ASP A 212 26.23 9.20 -5.26
C ASP A 212 25.90 10.19 -6.41
N PRO A 213 26.91 10.74 -7.12
CA PRO A 213 26.67 11.65 -8.27
C PRO A 213 25.80 11.02 -9.38
N SER A 214 25.75 9.70 -9.49
CA SER A 214 24.88 9.01 -10.45
C SER A 214 23.39 9.18 -10.16
N MET A 215 23.03 9.61 -8.96
CA MET A 215 21.66 9.91 -8.57
C MET A 215 21.05 11.07 -9.37
N ASP A 216 21.86 12.07 -9.72
CA ASP A 216 21.39 13.19 -10.53
C ASP A 216 20.94 12.75 -11.93
N GLU A 217 21.64 11.76 -12.52
CA GLU A 217 21.25 11.17 -13.80
C GLU A 217 20.00 10.28 -13.66
N LEU A 218 19.83 9.62 -12.50
CA LEU A 218 18.77 8.65 -12.28
C LEU A 218 17.44 9.32 -11.96
N ILE A 219 17.42 10.30 -11.05
CA ILE A 219 16.19 10.92 -10.53
C ILE A 219 16.09 12.43 -10.83
N GLY A 220 17.15 13.05 -11.33
CA GLY A 220 17.27 14.49 -11.59
C GLY A 220 17.80 15.27 -10.39
N GLU A 221 18.61 16.32 -10.64
CA GLU A 221 19.29 17.13 -9.61
C GLU A 221 18.31 17.70 -8.56
N GLU A 222 17.15 18.22 -9.00
CA GLU A 222 16.15 18.81 -8.09
C GLU A 222 15.55 17.75 -7.15
N ASN A 223 15.16 16.59 -7.70
CA ASN A 223 14.63 15.49 -6.88
C ASN A 223 15.68 14.92 -5.93
N HIS A 224 16.94 14.81 -6.36
CA HIS A 224 18.03 14.34 -5.52
C HIS A 224 18.27 15.30 -4.33
N LYS A 225 18.33 16.61 -4.60
CA LYS A 225 18.47 17.60 -3.55
C LYS A 225 17.31 17.55 -2.55
N ASN A 226 16.06 17.55 -3.04
CA ASN A 226 14.88 17.50 -2.19
C ASN A 226 14.87 16.20 -1.36
N LEU A 227 15.23 15.07 -1.95
CA LEU A 227 15.34 13.80 -1.23
C LEU A 227 16.38 13.88 -0.10
N MET A 228 17.55 14.48 -0.36
CA MET A 228 18.60 14.65 0.66
C MET A 228 18.09 15.48 1.84
N ASP A 229 17.46 16.64 1.54
CA ASP A 229 16.92 17.56 2.55
C ASP A 229 15.82 16.84 3.39
N ASP A 230 14.91 16.12 2.73
CA ASP A 230 13.82 15.37 3.40
C ASP A 230 14.36 14.25 4.29
N ILE A 231 15.34 13.48 3.81
CA ILE A 231 15.93 12.39 4.59
C ILE A 231 16.74 12.91 5.78
N GLU A 232 17.42 14.04 5.64
CA GLU A 232 18.11 14.68 6.76
C GLU A 232 17.10 15.10 7.85
N LEU A 233 15.94 15.66 7.47
CA LEU A 233 14.87 16.00 8.40
C LEU A 233 14.31 14.75 9.10
N LEU A 234 14.03 13.67 8.35
CA LEU A 234 13.49 12.43 8.89
C LEU A 234 14.46 11.71 9.82
N ASP A 235 15.75 11.70 9.49
CA ASP A 235 16.78 11.09 10.32
C ASP A 235 17.08 11.97 11.55
N GLY A 236 16.97 13.29 11.40
CA GLY A 236 17.13 14.26 12.48
C GLY A 236 15.98 14.23 13.50
N ALA A 237 14.78 13.82 13.12
CA ALA A 237 13.66 13.63 14.03
C ALA A 237 13.88 12.48 15.03
N GLY A 238 14.84 11.58 14.74
CA GLY A 238 15.32 10.58 15.69
C GLY A 238 14.38 9.42 15.99
N ASP A 239 13.30 9.29 15.23
CA ASP A 239 12.35 8.20 15.41
C ASP A 239 12.92 6.90 14.85
N GLU A 240 12.99 5.87 15.69
CA GLU A 240 13.31 4.50 15.28
C GLU A 240 12.03 3.69 15.10
N LEU A 241 12.09 2.67 14.23
CA LEU A 241 10.97 1.76 14.05
C LEU A 241 10.79 0.87 15.29
N ASP A 242 9.83 1.23 16.12
CA ASP A 242 9.45 0.45 17.31
C ASP A 242 8.40 -0.61 16.94
N LEU A 243 8.86 -1.87 16.79
CA LEU A 243 7.99 -3.00 16.44
C LEU A 243 6.98 -3.33 17.54
N ASP A 244 7.29 -3.07 18.80
CA ASP A 244 6.36 -3.28 19.92
C ASP A 244 5.25 -2.22 19.86
N ALA A 245 5.58 -0.97 19.54
CA ALA A 245 4.58 0.08 19.31
C ALA A 245 3.69 -0.23 18.09
N VAL A 246 4.26 -0.81 17.03
CA VAL A 246 3.48 -1.28 15.86
C VAL A 246 2.53 -2.40 16.28
N ALA A 247 3.02 -3.42 16.99
CA ALA A 247 2.20 -4.55 17.46
C ALA A 247 1.07 -4.11 18.39
N CYS A 248 1.31 -3.07 19.20
CA CYS A 248 0.29 -2.48 20.08
C CYS A 248 -0.66 -1.48 19.38
N GLY A 249 -0.50 -1.23 18.09
CA GLY A 249 -1.30 -0.27 17.31
C GLY A 249 -1.09 1.19 17.69
N LYS A 250 0.08 1.54 18.23
CA LYS A 250 0.48 2.92 18.60
C LYS A 250 1.30 3.60 17.52
N LEU A 251 1.94 2.82 16.66
CA LEU A 251 2.77 3.28 15.55
C LEU A 251 2.29 2.59 14.27
N SER A 252 2.11 3.35 13.20
CA SER A 252 1.80 2.81 11.87
C SER A 252 3.02 2.98 10.96
N PRO A 253 3.62 1.88 10.47
CA PRO A 253 4.57 1.96 9.37
C PRO A 253 3.87 2.51 8.12
N VAL A 254 4.45 3.52 7.47
CA VAL A 254 3.91 4.18 6.28
C VAL A 254 4.77 3.81 5.07
N SER A 255 4.13 3.33 4.02
CA SER A 255 4.78 3.08 2.73
C SER A 255 4.12 3.90 1.64
N TYR A 256 4.95 4.58 0.85
CA TYR A 256 4.53 5.39 -0.30
C TYR A 256 4.77 4.63 -1.60
N THR A 257 3.79 4.66 -2.51
CA THR A 257 3.95 4.02 -3.83
C THR A 257 2.89 4.47 -4.83
N HIS A 258 2.98 3.92 -6.02
CA HIS A 258 1.88 3.90 -6.96
C HIS A 258 1.65 2.47 -7.46
N LEU A 259 0.40 2.12 -7.62
CA LEU A 259 -0.01 0.82 -8.13
C LEU A 259 -0.67 0.99 -9.48
N THR A 260 -0.02 0.51 -10.53
CA THR A 260 -0.61 0.40 -11.86
C THR A 260 -0.86 -1.07 -12.18
N LEU A 261 -2.06 -1.39 -12.67
CA LEU A 261 -2.29 -2.70 -13.27
C LEU A 261 -1.72 -2.68 -14.69
N PRO A 262 -1.14 -3.81 -15.17
CA PRO A 262 -0.69 -3.89 -16.54
C PRO A 262 -1.90 -3.70 -17.47
N THR A 263 -1.95 -2.55 -18.13
CA THR A 263 -2.83 -2.35 -19.29
C THR A 263 -2.25 -3.15 -20.45
N LYS A 264 -3.06 -3.96 -21.10
CA LYS A 264 -2.61 -4.64 -22.33
C LYS A 264 -2.12 -3.61 -23.32
N ALA A 265 -0.88 -3.81 -23.77
CA ALA A 265 -0.43 -3.24 -25.02
C ALA A 265 -1.25 -3.81 -26.18
#